data_5105184f9d812bca8fc50166a6b21d06
#
_entry.id   5105184f9d812bca8fc50166a6b21d06
#
_cell.length_a   1.000
_cell.length_b   1.000
_cell.length_c   1.000
_cell.angle_alpha   90.00
_cell.angle_beta   90.00
_cell.angle_gamma   90.00
#
_symmetry.space_group_name_H-M   'P 1'
#
loop_
_entity.id
_entity.type
_entity.pdbx_description
1 polymer ?
#
loop_
_entity_poly.entity_id
_entity_poly.type
_entity_poly.pdbx_seq_one_letter_code
_entity_poly.pdbx_strand_id
1 'polypeptide(L)' 'MGKPTRNGVLVVHCACGVVMRGTRSELVLIVQKHALESHNMKTTREEVLSRARPES' A
#
# COMPACT_ATOMS: atom_id res chain seq x y z
N MET A 1 10.28 -22.85 1.91
CA MET A 1 10.06 -22.48 1.80
C MET A 1 9.85 -21.55 1.38
N GLY A 2 10.14 -21.20 1.31
CA GLY A 2 9.95 -20.11 1.03
C GLY A 2 8.81 -19.73 0.52
N LYS A 3 8.37 -19.20 0.71
CA LYS A 3 7.32 -18.88 0.21
C LYS A 3 7.38 -17.80 -0.55
N PRO A 4 6.91 -17.78 -1.51
CA PRO A 4 7.00 -16.71 -2.41
C PRO A 4 6.30 -15.54 -1.85
N THR A 5 7.06 -14.74 -1.30
CA THR A 5 6.49 -13.58 -0.70
C THR A 5 5.93 -12.64 -1.70
N ARG A 6 6.37 -12.72 -2.93
CA ARG A 6 5.83 -11.79 -3.91
C ARG A 6 4.34 -11.93 -4.11
N ASN A 7 3.79 -13.09 -3.79
CA ASN A 7 2.36 -13.26 -3.89
C ASN A 7 1.61 -12.44 -2.87
N GLY A 8 2.25 -12.11 -1.78
CA GLY A 8 1.61 -11.32 -0.75
C GLY A 8 2.04 -9.88 -0.76
N VAL A 9 2.87 -9.50 -1.71
CA VAL A 9 3.37 -8.12 -1.76
C VAL A 9 2.56 -7.33 -2.76
N LEU A 10 2.03 -6.21 -2.30
CA LEU A 10 1.26 -5.32 -3.13
C LEU A 10 1.98 -3.97 -3.22
N VAL A 11 1.65 -3.23 -4.25
CA VAL A 11 2.27 -1.93 -4.50
C VAL A 11 1.18 -0.89 -4.70
N VAL A 12 1.39 0.27 -4.12
CA VAL A 12 0.52 1.42 -4.35
C VAL A 12 1.39 2.58 -4.80
N HIS A 13 0.99 3.21 -5.89
CA HIS A 13 1.66 4.40 -6.40
C HIS A 13 0.87 5.62 -6.01
N CYS A 14 1.48 6.50 -5.26
CA CYS A 14 0.84 7.75 -4.89
C CYS A 14 1.02 8.77 -5.99
N ALA A 15 0.06 9.68 -6.10
CA ALA A 15 0.15 10.73 -7.11
C ALA A 15 1.36 11.62 -6.91
N CYS A 16 1.88 11.68 -5.70
CA CYS A 16 3.06 12.49 -5.42
C CYS A 16 4.35 11.80 -5.82
N GLY A 17 4.27 10.60 -6.40
CA GLY A 17 5.45 9.91 -6.88
C GLY A 17 6.02 8.90 -5.90
N VAL A 18 5.46 8.79 -4.72
CA VAL A 18 5.94 7.83 -3.74
C VAL A 18 5.36 6.46 -4.07
N VAL A 19 6.20 5.44 -3.96
CA VAL A 19 5.78 4.07 -4.17
C VAL A 19 5.86 3.34 -2.85
N MET A 20 4.75 2.72 -2.46
CA MET A 20 4.68 2.00 -1.20
C MET A 20 4.37 0.54 -1.48
N ARG A 21 5.02 -0.35 -0.76
CA ARG A 21 4.84 -1.78 -0.98
C ARG A 21 4.84 -2.52 0.35
N GLY A 22 4.21 -3.66 0.35
CA GLY A 22 4.14 -4.50 1.53
C GLY A 22 3.01 -5.49 1.39
N THR A 23 2.81 -6.29 2.44
CA THR A 23 1.66 -7.18 2.45
C THR A 23 0.40 -6.34 2.57
N ARG A 24 -0.74 -7.00 2.37
CA ARG A 24 -2.01 -6.30 2.42
C ARG A 24 -2.15 -5.51 3.73
N SER A 25 -1.91 -6.16 4.85
CA SER A 25 -2.05 -5.49 6.14
C SER A 25 -1.04 -4.36 6.31
N GLU A 26 0.18 -4.61 5.91
CA GLU A 26 1.22 -3.61 6.04
C GLU A 26 0.95 -2.43 5.15
N LEU A 27 0.52 -2.69 3.93
CA LEU A 27 0.32 -1.63 2.97
C LEU A 27 -0.79 -0.69 3.40
N VAL A 28 -1.86 -1.24 3.97
CA VAL A 28 -2.94 -0.41 4.47
C VAL A 28 -2.41 0.59 5.48
N LEU A 29 -1.61 0.12 6.44
CA LEU A 29 -1.07 1.00 7.46
C LEU A 29 -0.11 2.02 6.88
N ILE A 30 0.73 1.58 5.95
CA ILE A 30 1.71 2.47 5.33
C ILE A 30 1.00 3.58 4.56
N VAL A 31 0.03 3.22 3.76
CA VAL A 31 -0.66 4.21 2.93
C VAL A 31 -1.48 5.15 3.80
N GLN A 32 -2.15 4.62 4.82
CA GLN A 32 -2.94 5.46 5.70
C GLN A 32 -2.06 6.48 6.42
N LYS A 33 -0.90 6.04 6.88
CA LYS A 33 0.01 6.94 7.55
C LYS A 33 0.55 7.99 6.58
N HIS A 34 0.92 7.56 5.38
CA HIS A 34 1.42 8.49 4.38
C HIS A 34 0.37 9.54 4.02
N ALA A 35 -0.85 9.10 3.80
CA ALA A 35 -1.91 10.02 3.42
C ALA A 35 -2.16 11.03 4.52
N LEU A 36 -2.14 10.59 5.76
CA LEU A 36 -2.40 11.49 6.87
C LEU A 36 -1.25 12.47 7.06
N GLU A 37 -0.02 11.99 7.01
CA GLU A 37 1.13 12.84 7.32
C GLU A 37 1.54 13.74 6.16
N SER A 38 1.45 13.23 4.95
CA SER A 38 1.92 13.98 3.79
C SER A 38 0.82 14.78 3.12
N HIS A 39 -0.40 14.31 3.19
CA HIS A 39 -1.51 14.94 2.48
C HIS A 39 -2.65 15.34 3.39
N ASN A 40 -2.50 15.08 4.70
CA ASN A 40 -3.52 15.42 5.68
C ASN A 40 -4.88 14.86 5.30
N MET A 41 -4.89 13.66 4.77
CA MET A 41 -6.11 13.00 4.33
C MET A 41 -6.25 11.66 5.00
N LYS A 42 -7.49 11.28 5.26
CA LYS A 42 -7.77 9.95 5.74
C LYS A 42 -8.18 9.09 4.57
N THR A 43 -7.65 7.88 4.53
CA THR A 43 -8.04 6.94 3.51
C THR A 43 -8.49 5.67 4.20
N THR A 44 -9.47 4.99 3.62
CA THR A 44 -9.98 3.78 4.20
C THR A 44 -9.19 2.59 3.71
N ARG A 45 -9.32 1.49 4.45
CA ARG A 45 -8.69 0.25 4.06
C ARG A 45 -9.13 -0.16 2.66
N GLU A 46 -10.40 0.00 2.37
CA GLU A 46 -10.92 -0.39 1.06
C GLU A 46 -10.31 0.44 -0.05
N GLU A 47 -10.12 1.72 0.20
CA GLU A 47 -9.51 2.57 -0.80
C GLU A 47 -8.07 2.17 -1.06
N VAL A 48 -7.35 1.84 -0.01
CA VAL A 48 -5.97 1.38 -0.17
C VAL A 48 -5.93 0.12 -1.01
N LEU A 49 -6.78 -0.84 -0.66
CA LEU A 49 -6.75 -2.13 -1.35
C LEU A 49 -7.23 -2.03 -2.79
N SER A 50 -8.12 -1.09 -3.08
CA SER A 50 -8.59 -0.92 -4.44
C SER A 50 -7.52 -0.34 -5.34
N ARG A 51 -6.54 0.33 -4.76
CA ARG A 51 -5.44 0.89 -5.52
C ARG A 51 -4.22 -0.01 -5.53
N ALA A 52 -4.21 -1.00 -4.66
CA ALA A 52 -3.05 -1.88 -4.56
C ALA A 52 -3.02 -2.83 -5.74
N ARG A 53 -1.81 -3.12 -6.20
CA ARG A 53 -1.62 -4.02 -7.31
C ARG A 53 -0.54 -5.04 -6.95
N PRO A 54 -0.61 -6.25 -7.48
CA PRO A 54 0.44 -7.21 -7.24
C PRO A 54 1.77 -6.68 -7.76
N GLU A 55 2.81 -6.96 -7.02
CA GLU A 55 4.11 -6.46 -7.42
C GLU A 55 4.66 -7.18 -8.63
N SER A 56 4.33 -8.43 -8.81
CA SER A 56 4.92 -9.22 -9.89
C SER A 56 4.57 -8.72 -11.28
#